data_8e9b6c1b459701ae0fabef44fa86c96a
#
_entry.id   8e9b6c1b459701ae0fabef44fa86c96a
#
_cell.length_a   1.000
_cell.length_b   1.000
_cell.length_c   1.000
_cell.angle_alpha   90.00
_cell.angle_beta   90.00
_cell.angle_gamma   90.00
#
_symmetry.space_group_name_H-M   'P 1'
#
loop_
_entity.id
_entity.type
_entity.pdbx_description
1 polymer ?
#
loop_
_entity_poly.entity_id
_entity_poly.type
_entity_poly.pdbx_seq_one_letter_code
_entity_poly.pdbx_strand_id
1 'polypeptide(L)'
;MAIASPKSRERVARNFIKTYGRARFRRLLDALARAESGQAVAEEFGVSRERVRQWKNTFGTVITMYQVHPEVERLLAERRPTAAAAG
;
A
#
# COMPACT_ATOMS: atom_id res chain seq x y z
N MET A 1 -21.69 3.09 -4.14
CA MET A 1 -20.29 3.37 -4.09
C MET A 1 -19.47 2.20 -4.62
N ALA A 2 -18.64 2.47 -5.55
CA ALA A 2 -17.89 1.40 -6.17
C ALA A 2 -16.76 0.92 -5.27
N ILE A 3 -16.61 -0.38 -5.19
CA ILE A 3 -15.49 -0.98 -4.54
C ILE A 3 -14.40 -1.14 -5.58
N ALA A 4 -13.18 -0.75 -5.24
CA ALA A 4 -12.08 -0.82 -6.19
C ALA A 4 -11.91 -2.26 -6.66
N SER A 5 -11.85 -2.45 -7.96
CA SER A 5 -11.60 -3.75 -8.53
C SER A 5 -10.16 -4.17 -8.28
N PRO A 6 -9.84 -5.46 -8.38
CA PRO A 6 -8.45 -5.89 -8.23
C PRO A 6 -7.50 -5.14 -9.16
N LYS A 7 -7.94 -4.88 -10.38
CA LYS A 7 -7.11 -4.12 -11.33
C LYS A 7 -6.88 -2.69 -10.85
N SER A 8 -7.92 -2.05 -10.33
CA SER A 8 -7.79 -0.70 -9.83
C SER A 8 -6.87 -0.64 -8.62
N ARG A 9 -6.99 -1.62 -7.74
CA ARG A 9 -6.13 -1.67 -6.56
C ARG A 9 -4.67 -1.84 -6.95
N GLU A 10 -4.42 -2.71 -7.91
CA GLU A 10 -3.06 -2.94 -8.37
C GLU A 10 -2.50 -1.70 -9.04
N ARG A 11 -3.32 -1.02 -9.83
CA ARG A 11 -2.86 0.20 -10.50
C ARG A 11 -2.48 1.29 -9.51
N VAL A 12 -3.30 1.48 -8.49
CA VAL A 12 -3.00 2.48 -7.47
C VAL A 12 -1.73 2.12 -6.73
N ALA A 13 -1.55 0.84 -6.42
CA ALA A 13 -0.35 0.40 -5.72
C ALA A 13 0.89 0.60 -6.59
N ARG A 14 0.81 0.29 -7.87
CA ARG A 14 1.94 0.50 -8.77
C ARG A 14 2.27 1.98 -8.89
N ASN A 15 1.25 2.83 -8.95
CA ASN A 15 1.47 4.26 -8.99
C ASN A 15 2.13 4.76 -7.71
N PHE A 16 1.74 4.22 -6.58
CA PHE A 16 2.36 4.57 -5.31
C PHE A 16 3.86 4.22 -5.34
N ILE A 17 4.16 3.00 -5.77
CA ILE A 17 5.54 2.55 -5.83
C ILE A 17 6.35 3.43 -6.77
N LYS A 18 5.75 3.81 -7.90
CA LYS A 18 6.41 4.66 -8.87
C LYS A 18 6.73 6.03 -8.29
N THR A 19 5.84 6.55 -7.45
CA THR A 19 5.99 7.88 -6.88
C THR A 19 6.90 7.88 -5.65
N TYR A 20 6.73 6.90 -4.78
CA TYR A 20 7.39 6.92 -3.47
C TYR A 20 8.44 5.82 -3.31
N GLY A 21 8.38 4.77 -4.12
CA GLY A 21 9.33 3.68 -4.01
C GLY A 21 8.80 2.52 -3.17
N ARG A 22 9.43 1.36 -3.35
CA ARG A 22 9.00 0.15 -2.67
C ARG A 22 9.18 0.23 -1.16
N ALA A 23 10.25 0.86 -0.72
CA ALA A 23 10.51 0.94 0.72
C ALA A 23 9.41 1.73 1.42
N ARG A 24 8.98 2.84 0.81
CA ARG A 24 7.89 3.62 1.40
C ARG A 24 6.57 2.89 1.30
N PHE A 25 6.38 2.11 0.25
CA PHE A 25 5.17 1.31 0.14
C PHE A 25 5.11 0.27 1.26
N ARG A 26 6.22 -0.42 1.50
CA ARG A 26 6.29 -1.37 2.60
C ARG A 26 6.06 -0.68 3.93
N ARG A 27 6.64 0.50 4.10
CA ARG A 27 6.45 1.26 5.33
C ARG A 27 4.98 1.62 5.53
N LEU A 28 4.30 2.06 4.46
CA LEU A 28 2.90 2.40 4.55
C LEU A 28 2.07 1.19 4.97
N LEU A 29 2.28 0.05 4.32
CA LEU A 29 1.52 -1.15 4.65
C LEU A 29 1.78 -1.58 6.09
N ASP A 30 3.01 -1.44 6.55
CA ASP A 30 3.34 -1.77 7.92
C ASP A 30 2.62 -0.85 8.91
N ALA A 31 2.60 0.44 8.59
CA ALA A 31 1.91 1.41 9.44
C ALA A 31 0.42 1.09 9.52
N LEU A 32 -0.18 0.75 8.38
CA LEU A 32 -1.60 0.42 8.36
C LEU A 32 -1.87 -0.87 9.14
N ALA A 33 -0.98 -1.84 9.03
CA ALA A 33 -1.14 -3.09 9.75
C ALA A 33 -1.01 -2.89 11.26
N ARG A 34 -0.22 -1.92 11.68
CA ARG A 34 -0.05 -1.61 13.09
C ARG A 34 -1.08 -0.63 13.62
N ALA A 35 -2.01 -0.23 12.78
CA ALA A 35 -3.07 0.71 13.14
C ALA A 35 -2.52 2.05 13.62
N GLU A 36 -1.43 2.50 13.03
CA GLU A 36 -0.89 3.83 13.34
C GLU A 36 -1.92 4.88 12.93
N SER A 37 -1.92 6.00 13.64
CA SER A 37 -2.95 7.00 13.40
C SER A 37 -2.84 7.57 11.99
N GLY A 38 -3.99 7.86 11.39
CA GLY A 38 -4.02 8.45 10.06
C GLY A 38 -3.29 9.77 10.00
N GLN A 39 -3.33 10.53 11.09
CA GLN A 39 -2.62 11.79 11.14
C GLN A 39 -1.11 11.59 11.11
N ALA A 40 -0.60 10.63 11.88
CA ALA A 40 0.83 10.37 11.91
C ALA A 40 1.32 9.89 10.55
N VAL A 41 0.55 9.00 9.91
CA VAL A 41 0.93 8.51 8.59
C VAL A 41 0.86 9.64 7.57
N ALA A 42 -0.16 10.47 7.65
CA ALA A 42 -0.30 11.59 6.72
C ALA A 42 0.88 12.53 6.83
N GLU A 43 1.33 12.82 8.05
CA GLU A 43 2.47 13.69 8.26
C GLU A 43 3.74 13.07 7.71
N GLU A 44 3.91 11.77 7.95
CA GLU A 44 5.11 11.08 7.49
C GLU A 44 5.21 11.10 5.96
N PHE A 45 4.07 10.98 5.28
CA PHE A 45 4.07 10.90 3.82
C PHE A 45 3.79 12.26 3.15
N GLY A 46 3.51 13.28 3.94
CA GLY A 46 3.26 14.60 3.39
C GLY A 46 1.96 14.70 2.61
N VAL A 47 0.94 14.00 3.07
CA VAL A 47 -0.37 13.99 2.40
C VAL A 47 -1.46 14.25 3.43
N SER A 48 -2.70 14.34 2.94
CA SER A 48 -3.83 14.56 3.82
C SER A 48 -4.25 13.24 4.49
N ARG A 49 -4.97 13.38 5.60
CA ARG A 49 -5.53 12.20 6.26
C ARG A 49 -6.51 11.47 5.35
N GLU A 50 -7.23 12.22 4.53
CA GLU A 50 -8.15 11.61 3.58
C GLU A 50 -7.41 10.73 2.58
N ARG A 51 -6.24 11.17 2.13
CA ARG A 51 -5.45 10.36 1.22
C ARG A 51 -5.02 9.06 1.89
N VAL A 52 -4.62 9.13 3.15
CA VAL A 52 -4.25 7.93 3.89
C VAL A 52 -5.43 6.99 4.01
N ARG A 53 -6.62 7.53 4.27
CA ARG A 53 -7.82 6.72 4.38
C ARG A 53 -8.12 6.02 3.06
N GLN A 54 -7.93 6.72 1.95
CA GLN A 54 -8.14 6.12 0.64
C GLN A 54 -7.16 4.99 0.39
N TRP A 55 -5.89 5.20 0.75
CA TRP A 55 -4.89 4.15 0.62
C TRP A 55 -5.27 2.93 1.47
N LYS A 56 -5.69 3.17 2.70
CA LYS A 56 -6.05 2.10 3.60
C LYS A 56 -7.17 1.25 3.01
N ASN A 57 -8.17 1.90 2.45
CA ASN A 57 -9.30 1.18 1.88
C ASN A 57 -8.97 0.51 0.55
N THR A 58 -8.01 1.06 -0.18
CA THR A 58 -7.62 0.52 -1.48
C THR A 58 -6.70 -0.68 -1.33
N PHE A 59 -5.74 -0.61 -0.42
CA PHE A 59 -4.69 -1.63 -0.31
C PHE A 59 -5.07 -2.80 0.57
N GLY A 60 -6.09 -2.66 1.40
CA GLY A 60 -6.46 -3.74 2.29
C GLY A 60 -7.83 -3.51 2.91
N THR A 61 -8.09 -4.31 3.91
CA THR A 61 -9.36 -4.23 4.64
C THR A 61 -9.10 -4.55 6.10
N VAL A 62 -9.94 -4.01 6.98
CA VAL A 62 -9.84 -4.27 8.41
C VAL A 62 -10.91 -5.26 8.80
N ILE A 63 -10.48 -6.38 9.36
CA ILE A 63 -11.41 -7.33 9.95
C ILE A 63 -11.12 -7.33 11.45
N THR A 64 -10.31 -8.26 11.90
CA THR A 64 -9.77 -8.21 13.26
C THR A 64 -8.52 -7.33 13.27
N MET A 65 -7.77 -7.45 12.22
CA MET A 65 -6.58 -6.64 11.99
C MET A 65 -6.56 -6.26 10.52
N TYR A 66 -5.74 -5.29 10.18
CA TYR A 66 -5.65 -4.85 8.80
C TYR A 66 -5.03 -5.95 7.95
N GLN A 67 -5.68 -6.26 6.84
CA GLN A 67 -5.19 -7.27 5.92
C GLN A 67 -5.03 -6.65 4.54
N VAL A 68 -3.84 -6.76 4.00
CA VAL A 68 -3.55 -6.26 2.67
C VAL A 68 -4.17 -7.22 1.65
N HIS A 69 -4.78 -6.66 0.62
CA HIS A 69 -5.33 -7.50 -0.44
C HIS A 69 -4.20 -8.26 -1.14
N PRO A 70 -4.42 -9.54 -1.49
CA PRO A 70 -3.34 -10.35 -2.08
C PRO A 70 -2.74 -9.74 -3.34
N GLU A 71 -3.56 -9.13 -4.19
CA GLU A 71 -3.03 -8.55 -5.43
C GLU A 71 -2.12 -7.36 -5.15
N VAL A 72 -2.30 -6.68 -4.01
CA VAL A 72 -1.44 -5.59 -3.62
C VAL A 72 -0.14 -6.13 -2.99
N GLU A 73 -0.29 -7.12 -2.12
CA GLU A 73 0.86 -7.71 -1.45
C GLU A 73 1.82 -8.33 -2.45
N ARG A 74 1.28 -8.89 -3.51
CA ARG A 74 2.08 -9.53 -4.53
C ARG A 74 3.08 -8.58 -5.18
N LEU A 75 2.76 -7.29 -5.21
CA LEU A 75 3.67 -6.31 -5.79
C LEU A 75 4.96 -6.18 -5.01
N LEU A 76 4.91 -6.38 -3.71
CA LEU A 76 6.12 -6.38 -2.90
C LEU A 76 6.95 -7.63 -3.13
N ALA A 77 6.28 -8.73 -3.44
CA ALA A 77 6.97 -9.98 -3.72
C ALA A 77 7.60 -9.99 -5.11
N GLU A 78 7.14 -9.14 -6.02
CA GLU A 78 7.72 -9.08 -7.35
C GLU A 78 9.17 -8.63 -7.26
N ARG A 79 9.99 -9.27 -8.07
CA ARG A 79 11.40 -8.94 -8.13
C ARG A 79 11.74 -8.46 -9.51
N ARG A 80 12.65 -7.50 -9.56
CA ARG A 80 13.17 -7.11 -10.84
C ARG A 80 13.96 -8.26 -11.42
N PRO A 81 13.95 -8.41 -12.74
CA PRO A 81 14.66 -9.52 -13.35
C PRO A 81 16.12 -9.60 -12.94
N THR A 82 16.82 -8.47 -12.91
CA THR A 82 18.22 -8.49 -12.53
C THR A 82 18.39 -8.81 -11.05
N ALA A 83 17.54 -8.24 -10.23
CA ALA A 83 17.61 -8.52 -8.81
C ALA A 83 17.31 -10.00 -8.56
N ALA A 84 16.35 -10.51 -9.28
CA ALA A 84 15.99 -11.92 -9.15
C ALA A 84 17.14 -12.81 -9.59
N ALA A 85 17.81 -12.41 -10.64
CA ALA A 85 18.96 -13.17 -11.12
C ALA A 85 20.06 -13.17 -10.11
N ALA A 86 20.21 -12.07 -9.41
CA ALA A 86 21.24 -11.95 -8.38
C ALA A 86 20.84 -12.72 -7.12
N GLY A 87 19.56 -12.79 -6.90
CA GLY A 87 19.06 -13.41 -5.69
C GLY A 87 19.07 -14.90 -5.74
#